data_bebb9b047b5a663852dcff3926fb41e2
#
_entry.id   bebb9b047b5a663852dcff3926fb41e2
#
_cell.length_a   1.000
_cell.length_b   1.000
_cell.length_c   1.000
_cell.angle_alpha   90.00
_cell.angle_beta   90.00
_cell.angle_gamma   90.00
#
_symmetry.space_group_name_H-M   'P 1'
#
loop_
_entity.id
_entity.type
_entity.pdbx_description
1 polymer ?
#
loop_
_entity_poly.entity_id
_entity_poly.type
_entity_poly.pdbx_seq_one_letter_code
_entity_poly.pdbx_strand_id
1 'polypeptide(L)'
;MARFTLPRDIYHGKDSLEVLKSLEGKKAFIVIGGGSMKRFGFLDKVLSYLKEANMETKVFEGVEPDPSVETVMKGAKEMEEFNPDWIVSIGGGSPIDAAKAMWIFYEYPDFTFEKAIVPFGLPKLRRKAKFVAIPSTSGTATEVTAFSVITDYKAKIKYPLADFEITPDIAIVDPSLAETMPEKLVAHTGMDALTHAIEAYTASLRSNFTDPLALKAIEMVNMHLVN
;
A
#
# COMPACT_ATOMS: atom_id res chain seq x y z
N MET A 1 -0.54 25.26 -8.67
CA MET A 1 -0.06 25.06 -7.30
C MET A 1 0.44 23.63 -7.20
N ALA A 2 1.68 23.38 -6.76
CA ALA A 2 2.21 22.04 -6.56
C ALA A 2 1.85 21.55 -5.14
N ARG A 3 1.56 20.24 -5.01
CA ARG A 3 1.27 19.59 -3.73
C ARG A 3 2.24 18.42 -3.55
N PHE A 4 2.86 18.34 -2.37
CA PHE A 4 3.62 17.18 -1.91
C PHE A 4 2.87 16.56 -0.74
N THR A 5 2.68 15.24 -0.76
CA THR A 5 1.86 14.53 0.23
C THR A 5 2.54 13.21 0.58
N LEU A 6 2.60 12.93 1.87
CA LEU A 6 2.99 11.65 2.46
C LEU A 6 1.87 11.19 3.41
N PRO A 7 1.89 9.94 3.89
CA PRO A 7 1.05 9.54 5.02
C PRO A 7 1.18 10.52 6.18
N ARG A 8 0.10 10.66 6.95
CA ARG A 8 0.11 11.49 8.16
C ARG A 8 1.19 11.02 9.14
N ASP A 9 1.32 9.71 9.32
CA ASP A 9 2.28 9.11 10.23
C ASP A 9 3.06 7.99 9.51
N ILE A 10 4.38 8.00 9.65
CA ILE A 10 5.27 6.96 9.14
C ILE A 10 6.04 6.39 10.32
N TYR A 11 5.71 5.18 10.72
CA TYR A 11 6.45 4.43 11.74
C TYR A 11 7.48 3.54 11.06
N HIS A 12 8.72 3.57 11.52
CA HIS A 12 9.79 2.82 10.87
C HIS A 12 10.75 2.22 11.90
N GLY A 13 11.40 1.14 11.50
CA GLY A 13 12.36 0.42 12.32
C GLY A 13 11.81 -0.91 12.82
N LYS A 14 12.69 -1.68 13.46
CA LYS A 14 12.35 -3.01 13.98
C LYS A 14 11.22 -2.90 15.00
N ASP A 15 10.30 -3.85 14.94
CA ASP A 15 9.12 -3.95 15.79
C ASP A 15 8.11 -2.79 15.65
N SER A 16 8.24 -1.94 14.62
CA SER A 16 7.27 -0.88 14.36
C SER A 16 5.83 -1.37 14.12
N LEU A 17 5.65 -2.67 13.79
CA LEU A 17 4.34 -3.31 13.74
C LEU A 17 3.54 -3.18 15.05
N GLU A 18 4.20 -2.99 16.21
CA GLU A 18 3.53 -2.83 17.50
C GLU A 18 2.60 -1.62 17.57
N VAL A 19 2.76 -0.64 16.69
CA VAL A 19 1.85 0.50 16.56
C VAL A 19 0.40 0.05 16.34
N LEU A 20 0.17 -1.11 15.71
CA LEU A 20 -1.17 -1.66 15.53
C LEU A 20 -1.94 -1.87 16.84
N LYS A 21 -1.24 -2.08 17.98
CA LYS A 21 -1.84 -2.23 19.31
C LYS A 21 -2.50 -0.94 19.80
N SER A 22 -2.08 0.21 19.26
CA SER A 22 -2.58 1.52 19.65
C SER A 22 -3.65 2.09 18.72
N LEU A 23 -4.07 1.33 17.71
CA LEU A 23 -5.14 1.77 16.81
C LEU A 23 -6.46 1.85 17.56
N GLU A 24 -7.14 2.97 17.41
CA GLU A 24 -8.48 3.20 17.95
C GLU A 24 -9.53 2.91 16.87
N GLY A 25 -10.33 1.87 17.09
CA GLY A 25 -11.36 1.43 16.14
C GLY A 25 -12.09 0.18 16.63
N LYS A 26 -12.97 -0.34 15.80
CA LYS A 26 -13.76 -1.55 16.11
C LYS A 26 -13.48 -2.71 15.19
N LYS A 27 -13.27 -2.43 13.88
CA LYS A 27 -13.17 -3.44 12.84
C LYS A 27 -12.03 -3.13 11.88
N ALA A 28 -11.13 -4.08 11.70
CA ALA A 28 -10.04 -4.00 10.74
C ALA A 28 -10.20 -5.05 9.63
N PHE A 29 -10.21 -4.60 8.37
CA PHE A 29 -10.19 -5.46 7.20
C PHE A 29 -8.76 -5.59 6.71
N ILE A 30 -8.21 -6.81 6.78
CA ILE A 30 -6.81 -7.08 6.45
C ILE A 30 -6.71 -7.59 5.01
N VAL A 31 -5.88 -6.96 4.17
CA VAL A 31 -5.65 -7.38 2.78
C VAL A 31 -4.24 -7.93 2.63
N ILE A 32 -4.13 -9.17 2.13
CA ILE A 32 -2.86 -9.83 1.86
C ILE A 32 -2.82 -10.42 0.45
N GLY A 33 -1.60 -10.58 -0.08
CA GLY A 33 -1.36 -11.27 -1.35
C GLY A 33 -1.34 -12.79 -1.21
N GLY A 34 -0.30 -13.41 -1.74
CA GLY A 34 -0.07 -14.85 -1.62
C GLY A 34 0.32 -15.30 -0.20
N GLY A 35 0.81 -16.52 -0.07
CA GLY A 35 1.02 -17.18 1.22
C GLY A 35 2.22 -16.70 2.06
N SER A 36 3.03 -15.71 1.61
CA SER A 36 4.25 -15.31 2.31
C SER A 36 3.98 -14.75 3.71
N MET A 37 2.99 -13.86 3.86
CA MET A 37 2.67 -13.25 5.15
C MET A 37 2.20 -14.26 6.20
N LYS A 38 1.50 -15.31 5.77
CA LYS A 38 1.14 -16.45 6.62
C LYS A 38 2.36 -17.31 6.96
N ARG A 39 3.10 -17.72 5.92
CA ARG A 39 4.25 -18.64 6.06
C ARG A 39 5.33 -18.10 6.99
N PHE A 40 5.54 -16.79 7.01
CA PHE A 40 6.53 -16.14 7.87
C PHE A 40 5.95 -15.65 9.21
N GLY A 41 4.66 -15.92 9.50
CA GLY A 41 4.01 -15.56 10.77
C GLY A 41 3.66 -14.08 10.92
N PHE A 42 3.86 -13.25 9.90
CA PHE A 42 3.56 -11.82 9.99
C PHE A 42 2.07 -11.53 10.05
N LEU A 43 1.24 -12.32 9.35
CA LEU A 43 -0.21 -12.18 9.47
C LEU A 43 -0.68 -12.48 10.89
N ASP A 44 -0.20 -13.54 11.52
CA ASP A 44 -0.58 -13.91 12.89
C ASP A 44 -0.17 -12.81 13.88
N LYS A 45 1.00 -12.20 13.68
CA LYS A 45 1.48 -11.06 14.48
C LYS A 45 0.55 -9.86 14.34
N VAL A 46 0.14 -9.49 13.11
CA VAL A 46 -0.81 -8.41 12.85
C VAL A 46 -2.17 -8.69 13.52
N LEU A 47 -2.71 -9.90 13.34
CA LEU A 47 -3.97 -10.30 13.96
C LEU A 47 -3.92 -10.24 15.50
N SER A 48 -2.80 -10.68 16.10
CA SER A 48 -2.59 -10.58 17.55
C SER A 48 -2.60 -9.13 18.03
N TYR A 49 -1.90 -8.24 17.35
CA TYR A 49 -1.84 -6.83 17.74
C TYR A 49 -3.19 -6.11 17.60
N LEU A 50 -3.93 -6.39 16.52
CA LEU A 50 -5.28 -5.85 16.35
C LEU A 50 -6.26 -6.39 17.39
N LYS A 51 -6.08 -7.65 17.81
CA LYS A 51 -6.84 -8.23 18.92
C LYS A 51 -6.51 -7.55 20.26
N GLU A 52 -5.23 -7.24 20.51
CA GLU A 52 -4.81 -6.45 21.68
C GLU A 52 -5.45 -5.04 21.67
N ALA A 53 -5.63 -4.45 20.47
CA ALA A 53 -6.36 -3.20 20.25
C ALA A 53 -7.90 -3.36 20.37
N ASN A 54 -8.41 -4.55 20.74
CA ASN A 54 -9.83 -4.88 20.83
C ASN A 54 -10.61 -4.73 19.51
N MET A 55 -9.97 -4.98 18.37
CA MET A 55 -10.59 -4.90 17.06
C MET A 55 -11.05 -6.28 16.55
N GLU A 56 -12.25 -6.33 16.01
CA GLU A 56 -12.71 -7.47 15.19
C GLU A 56 -11.96 -7.44 13.85
N THR A 57 -11.52 -8.60 13.36
CA THR A 57 -10.73 -8.67 12.14
C THR A 57 -11.34 -9.59 11.10
N LYS A 58 -11.28 -9.19 9.81
CA LYS A 58 -11.59 -10.04 8.66
C LYS A 58 -10.41 -9.97 7.68
N VAL A 59 -9.97 -11.14 7.18
CA VAL A 59 -8.84 -11.23 6.25
C VAL A 59 -9.35 -11.51 4.85
N PHE A 60 -8.93 -10.70 3.89
CA PHE A 60 -9.07 -10.92 2.46
C PHE A 60 -7.72 -11.39 1.90
N GLU A 61 -7.72 -12.56 1.30
CA GLU A 61 -6.52 -13.26 0.88
C GLU A 61 -6.47 -13.45 -0.63
N GLY A 62 -5.26 -13.73 -1.13
CA GLY A 62 -5.05 -14.17 -2.50
C GLY A 62 -5.09 -13.06 -3.53
N VAL A 63 -4.74 -11.81 -3.13
CA VAL A 63 -4.48 -10.78 -4.13
C VAL A 63 -3.32 -11.23 -4.99
N GLU A 64 -3.58 -11.38 -6.27
CA GLU A 64 -2.61 -11.79 -7.28
C GLU A 64 -1.58 -10.68 -7.57
N PRO A 65 -0.38 -11.03 -8.08
CA PRO A 65 0.50 -10.05 -8.71
C PRO A 65 -0.25 -9.32 -9.84
N ASP A 66 -0.04 -8.00 -9.96
CA ASP A 66 -0.80 -7.16 -10.90
C ASP A 66 -2.32 -7.27 -10.69
N PRO A 67 -2.84 -6.79 -9.55
CA PRO A 67 -4.21 -7.07 -9.12
C PRO A 67 -5.26 -6.64 -10.15
N SER A 68 -6.26 -7.49 -10.32
CA SER A 68 -7.34 -7.28 -11.29
C SER A 68 -8.44 -6.36 -10.77
N VAL A 69 -9.18 -5.76 -11.71
CA VAL A 69 -10.43 -5.03 -11.40
C VAL A 69 -11.40 -5.95 -10.65
N GLU A 70 -11.50 -7.22 -11.06
CA GLU A 70 -12.38 -8.20 -10.44
C GLU A 70 -12.03 -8.45 -8.97
N THR A 71 -10.75 -8.61 -8.66
CA THR A 71 -10.27 -8.77 -7.26
C THR A 71 -10.58 -7.54 -6.43
N VAL A 72 -10.39 -6.35 -6.99
CA VAL A 72 -10.71 -5.08 -6.31
C VAL A 72 -12.21 -4.99 -6.00
N MET A 73 -13.07 -5.25 -6.97
CA MET A 73 -14.53 -5.17 -6.76
C MET A 73 -15.04 -6.22 -5.77
N LYS A 74 -14.45 -7.43 -5.79
CA LYS A 74 -14.75 -8.48 -4.81
C LYS A 74 -14.38 -8.03 -3.40
N GLY A 75 -13.17 -7.50 -3.21
CA GLY A 75 -12.71 -7.03 -1.90
C GLY A 75 -13.54 -5.86 -1.38
N ALA A 76 -13.89 -4.90 -2.23
CA ALA A 76 -14.76 -3.78 -1.86
C ALA A 76 -16.14 -4.26 -1.38
N LYS A 77 -16.74 -5.25 -2.05
CA LYS A 77 -18.01 -5.86 -1.62
C LYS A 77 -17.87 -6.55 -0.26
N GLU A 78 -16.79 -7.29 -0.03
CA GLU A 78 -16.55 -7.90 1.27
C GLU A 78 -16.30 -6.88 2.38
N MET A 79 -15.69 -5.72 2.06
CA MET A 79 -15.59 -4.59 3.00
C MET A 79 -16.96 -3.99 3.30
N GLU A 80 -17.86 -3.87 2.30
CA GLU A 80 -19.22 -3.37 2.51
C GLU A 80 -20.01 -4.26 3.48
N GLU A 81 -19.91 -5.58 3.34
CA GLU A 81 -20.54 -6.56 4.23
C GLU A 81 -19.98 -6.52 5.65
N PHE A 82 -18.67 -6.37 5.80
CA PHE A 82 -17.98 -6.36 7.09
C PHE A 82 -18.06 -4.99 7.79
N ASN A 83 -18.11 -3.91 7.02
CA ASN A 83 -18.15 -2.51 7.47
C ASN A 83 -16.98 -2.13 8.39
N PRO A 84 -15.71 -2.22 7.93
CA PRO A 84 -14.54 -1.86 8.71
C PRO A 84 -14.41 -0.35 8.90
N ASP A 85 -13.78 0.06 10.00
CA ASP A 85 -13.30 1.43 10.23
C ASP A 85 -11.78 1.57 10.00
N TRP A 86 -11.08 0.44 9.80
CA TRP A 86 -9.70 0.38 9.35
C TRP A 86 -9.50 -0.64 8.24
N ILE A 87 -8.72 -0.26 7.25
CA ILE A 87 -8.17 -1.15 6.22
C ILE A 87 -6.68 -1.28 6.51
N VAL A 88 -6.21 -2.52 6.69
CA VAL A 88 -4.79 -2.82 6.95
C VAL A 88 -4.27 -3.69 5.83
N SER A 89 -3.40 -3.18 4.98
CA SER A 89 -2.78 -3.99 3.93
C SER A 89 -1.34 -4.33 4.30
N ILE A 90 -1.01 -5.62 4.25
CA ILE A 90 0.34 -6.12 4.53
C ILE A 90 0.83 -7.01 3.39
N GLY A 91 2.00 -6.68 2.85
CA GLY A 91 2.60 -7.43 1.75
C GLY A 91 3.44 -6.57 0.82
N GLY A 92 3.67 -7.03 -0.39
CA GLY A 92 4.31 -6.25 -1.45
C GLY A 92 3.40 -5.17 -2.03
N GLY A 93 3.79 -4.58 -3.17
CA GLY A 93 3.00 -3.54 -3.83
C GLY A 93 1.59 -3.96 -4.18
N SER A 94 1.40 -5.18 -4.73
CA SER A 94 0.11 -5.66 -5.23
C SER A 94 -1.03 -5.67 -4.19
N PRO A 95 -0.89 -6.26 -2.98
CA PRO A 95 -1.97 -6.21 -2.01
C PRO A 95 -2.25 -4.80 -1.48
N ILE A 96 -1.22 -3.93 -1.38
CA ILE A 96 -1.43 -2.54 -0.95
C ILE A 96 -2.18 -1.76 -2.04
N ASP A 97 -1.81 -1.93 -3.30
CA ASP A 97 -2.49 -1.30 -4.43
C ASP A 97 -3.94 -1.77 -4.54
N ALA A 98 -4.18 -3.09 -4.46
CA ALA A 98 -5.53 -3.63 -4.45
C ALA A 98 -6.37 -3.04 -3.30
N ALA A 99 -5.82 -2.99 -2.10
CA ALA A 99 -6.52 -2.47 -0.93
C ALA A 99 -6.85 -0.97 -1.04
N LYS A 100 -5.95 -0.16 -1.62
CA LYS A 100 -6.23 1.26 -1.94
C LYS A 100 -7.39 1.41 -2.92
N ALA A 101 -7.42 0.58 -3.96
CA ALA A 101 -8.52 0.59 -4.93
C ALA A 101 -9.83 0.08 -4.31
N MET A 102 -9.78 -1.01 -3.51
CA MET A 102 -10.93 -1.52 -2.76
C MET A 102 -11.53 -0.44 -1.86
N TRP A 103 -10.68 0.37 -1.20
CA TRP A 103 -11.11 1.46 -0.33
C TRP A 103 -12.00 2.48 -1.05
N ILE A 104 -11.67 2.85 -2.30
CA ILE A 104 -12.45 3.77 -3.11
C ILE A 104 -13.90 3.24 -3.26
N PHE A 105 -14.04 2.00 -3.71
CA PHE A 105 -15.35 1.40 -3.99
C PHE A 105 -16.12 1.00 -2.73
N TYR A 106 -15.42 0.70 -1.63
CA TYR A 106 -16.05 0.53 -0.32
C TYR A 106 -16.69 1.82 0.20
N GLU A 107 -15.99 2.95 0.06
CA GLU A 107 -16.54 4.25 0.50
C GLU A 107 -17.64 4.75 -0.43
N TYR A 108 -17.55 4.44 -1.72
CA TYR A 108 -18.46 4.88 -2.76
C TYR A 108 -18.86 3.72 -3.68
N PRO A 109 -19.84 2.88 -3.28
CA PRO A 109 -20.23 1.69 -4.05
C PRO A 109 -20.75 2.00 -5.46
N ASP A 110 -21.33 3.19 -5.66
CA ASP A 110 -21.83 3.64 -6.97
C ASP A 110 -20.75 4.29 -7.85
N PHE A 111 -19.52 4.38 -7.36
CA PHE A 111 -18.40 4.94 -8.13
C PHE A 111 -17.86 3.90 -9.10
N THR A 112 -17.72 4.26 -10.38
CA THR A 112 -17.28 3.30 -11.39
C THR A 112 -15.78 3.31 -11.60
N PHE A 113 -15.22 2.20 -12.11
CA PHE A 113 -13.80 2.07 -12.39
C PHE A 113 -13.32 3.11 -13.43
N GLU A 114 -14.16 3.40 -14.44
CA GLU A 114 -13.88 4.42 -15.47
C GLU A 114 -13.73 5.83 -14.89
N LYS A 115 -14.43 6.12 -13.79
CA LYS A 115 -14.23 7.38 -13.05
C LYS A 115 -12.98 7.34 -12.17
N ALA A 116 -12.66 6.18 -11.61
CA ALA A 116 -11.51 6.03 -10.73
C ALA A 116 -10.16 6.16 -11.46
N ILE A 117 -10.10 5.82 -12.76
CA ILE A 117 -8.90 5.97 -13.58
C ILE A 117 -8.63 7.43 -14.03
N VAL A 118 -9.57 8.36 -13.78
CA VAL A 118 -9.34 9.78 -14.06
C VAL A 118 -8.43 10.37 -12.98
N PRO A 119 -7.23 10.86 -13.34
CA PRO A 119 -6.30 11.37 -12.35
C PRO A 119 -6.88 12.53 -11.52
N PHE A 120 -6.71 12.49 -10.22
CA PHE A 120 -7.17 13.50 -9.25
C PHE A 120 -8.69 13.78 -9.30
N GLY A 121 -9.46 12.74 -9.66
CA GLY A 121 -10.91 12.80 -9.78
C GLY A 121 -11.66 12.03 -8.68
N LEU A 122 -10.97 11.49 -7.69
CA LEU A 122 -11.61 10.72 -6.63
C LEU A 122 -12.38 11.64 -5.66
N PRO A 123 -13.51 11.17 -5.14
CA PRO A 123 -14.19 11.83 -4.04
C PRO A 123 -13.35 11.69 -2.75
N LYS A 124 -13.61 12.52 -1.76
CA LYS A 124 -12.91 12.48 -0.47
C LYS A 124 -13.16 11.16 0.24
N LEU A 125 -12.09 10.45 0.54
CA LEU A 125 -12.10 9.23 1.33
C LEU A 125 -12.09 9.53 2.84
N ARG A 126 -11.99 8.49 3.67
CA ARG A 126 -11.98 8.55 5.14
C ARG A 126 -13.33 8.87 5.77
N ARG A 127 -14.41 8.56 5.05
CA ARG A 127 -15.78 8.68 5.57
C ARG A 127 -16.18 7.45 6.38
N LYS A 128 -15.72 6.26 5.94
CA LYS A 128 -16.01 4.98 6.59
C LYS A 128 -14.78 4.39 7.25
N ALA A 129 -13.62 4.43 6.58
CA ALA A 129 -12.40 3.80 7.06
C ALA A 129 -11.15 4.66 6.85
N LYS A 130 -10.14 4.41 7.70
CA LYS A 130 -8.75 4.85 7.54
C LYS A 130 -7.90 3.71 6.98
N PHE A 131 -6.68 4.02 6.54
CA PHE A 131 -5.81 3.07 5.85
C PHE A 131 -4.42 2.96 6.49
N VAL A 132 -4.02 1.72 6.80
CA VAL A 132 -2.65 1.38 7.19
C VAL A 132 -2.00 0.55 6.10
N ALA A 133 -0.83 0.96 5.64
CA ALA A 133 -0.01 0.22 4.69
C ALA A 133 1.27 -0.32 5.36
N ILE A 134 1.54 -1.61 5.17
CA ILE A 134 2.67 -2.33 5.77
C ILE A 134 3.41 -3.08 4.67
N PRO A 135 4.50 -2.51 4.11
CA PRO A 135 5.24 -3.16 3.03
C PRO A 135 6.07 -4.33 3.55
N SER A 136 6.12 -5.41 2.77
CA SER A 136 7.04 -6.54 2.97
C SER A 136 8.10 -6.63 1.86
N THR A 137 8.13 -5.65 0.97
CA THR A 137 9.15 -5.51 -0.08
C THR A 137 9.75 -4.11 -0.04
N SER A 138 11.02 -4.00 -0.39
CA SER A 138 11.71 -2.73 -0.55
C SER A 138 11.79 -2.39 -2.03
N GLY A 139 11.03 -1.40 -2.51
CA GLY A 139 11.03 -1.06 -3.94
C GLY A 139 9.92 -0.08 -4.33
N THR A 140 8.68 -0.54 -4.44
CA THR A 140 7.55 0.24 -4.97
C THR A 140 7.18 1.47 -4.15
N ALA A 141 7.47 1.46 -2.84
CA ALA A 141 7.10 2.52 -1.89
C ALA A 141 5.60 2.87 -1.91
N THR A 142 4.73 1.92 -2.31
CA THR A 142 3.29 2.17 -2.40
C THR A 142 2.67 2.55 -1.06
N GLU A 143 3.30 2.17 0.05
CA GLU A 143 2.87 2.55 1.41
C GLU A 143 2.89 4.05 1.67
N VAL A 144 3.62 4.82 0.88
CA VAL A 144 3.72 6.29 1.02
C VAL A 144 3.23 7.07 -0.20
N THR A 145 2.74 6.37 -1.25
CA THR A 145 2.35 7.02 -2.51
C THR A 145 0.86 7.29 -2.63
N ALA A 146 0.53 8.26 -3.49
CA ALA A 146 -0.81 8.61 -3.95
C ALA A 146 -1.21 7.83 -5.22
N PHE A 147 -0.70 6.61 -5.39
CA PHE A 147 -0.90 5.77 -6.57
C PHE A 147 -1.32 4.36 -6.19
N SER A 148 -2.04 3.72 -7.11
CA SER A 148 -2.39 2.30 -7.09
C SER A 148 -2.49 1.81 -8.53
N VAL A 149 -1.85 0.69 -8.86
CA VAL A 149 -1.86 0.15 -10.22
C VAL A 149 -2.76 -1.08 -10.28
N ILE A 150 -3.81 -1.00 -11.09
CA ILE A 150 -4.82 -2.07 -11.26
C ILE A 150 -4.85 -2.52 -12.71
N THR A 151 -4.93 -3.81 -12.95
CA THR A 151 -4.91 -4.42 -14.27
C THR A 151 -6.32 -4.78 -14.72
N ASP A 152 -6.74 -4.23 -15.86
CA ASP A 152 -7.88 -4.77 -16.61
C ASP A 152 -7.36 -5.85 -17.57
N TYR A 153 -7.55 -7.11 -17.19
CA TYR A 153 -7.11 -8.24 -18.00
C TYR A 153 -7.94 -8.43 -19.30
N LYS A 154 -9.16 -7.90 -19.35
CA LYS A 154 -10.00 -7.94 -20.56
C LYS A 154 -9.48 -6.95 -21.60
N ALA A 155 -9.21 -5.73 -21.16
CA ALA A 155 -8.61 -4.69 -22.00
C ALA A 155 -7.09 -4.90 -22.18
N LYS A 156 -6.43 -5.71 -21.35
CA LYS A 156 -4.97 -5.90 -21.30
C LYS A 156 -4.22 -4.60 -21.01
N ILE A 157 -4.75 -3.78 -20.12
CA ILE A 157 -4.21 -2.48 -19.76
C ILE A 157 -3.99 -2.41 -18.24
N LYS A 158 -2.84 -1.86 -17.82
CA LYS A 158 -2.57 -1.45 -16.44
C LYS A 158 -2.97 0.02 -16.27
N TYR A 159 -3.90 0.27 -15.38
CA TYR A 159 -4.38 1.60 -15.07
C TYR A 159 -3.77 2.12 -13.77
N PRO A 160 -3.01 3.22 -13.82
CA PRO A 160 -2.59 3.92 -12.61
C PRO A 160 -3.77 4.75 -12.08
N LEU A 161 -4.28 4.39 -10.92
CA LEU A 161 -5.17 5.25 -10.15
C LEU A 161 -4.30 6.27 -9.41
N ALA A 162 -4.49 7.54 -9.70
CA ALA A 162 -3.64 8.62 -9.17
C ALA A 162 -4.51 9.67 -8.47
N ASP A 163 -4.46 9.69 -7.13
CA ASP A 163 -5.13 10.72 -6.33
C ASP A 163 -4.52 10.79 -4.93
N PHE A 164 -4.42 11.99 -4.38
CA PHE A 164 -3.94 12.19 -3.00
C PHE A 164 -4.84 11.54 -1.95
N GLU A 165 -6.09 11.27 -2.26
CA GLU A 165 -7.04 10.62 -1.36
C GLU A 165 -6.65 9.18 -1.02
N ILE A 166 -5.99 8.46 -1.93
CA ILE A 166 -5.52 7.08 -1.69
C ILE A 166 -4.13 6.99 -1.02
N THR A 167 -3.53 8.12 -0.65
CA THR A 167 -2.35 8.10 0.23
C THR A 167 -2.76 7.48 1.57
N PRO A 168 -2.05 6.46 2.09
CA PRO A 168 -2.37 5.86 3.39
C PRO A 168 -2.38 6.89 4.53
N ASP A 169 -3.14 6.63 5.59
CA ASP A 169 -3.09 7.44 6.80
C ASP A 169 -1.84 7.13 7.62
N ILE A 170 -1.49 5.84 7.68
CA ILE A 170 -0.33 5.32 8.39
C ILE A 170 0.47 4.40 7.47
N ALA A 171 1.77 4.59 7.41
CA ALA A 171 2.72 3.64 6.86
C ALA A 171 3.54 3.02 7.99
N ILE A 172 3.69 1.70 8.01
CA ILE A 172 4.51 0.98 9.00
C ILE A 172 5.60 0.23 8.24
N VAL A 173 6.84 0.72 8.33
CA VAL A 173 8.00 0.20 7.62
C VAL A 173 8.90 -0.57 8.60
N ASP A 174 8.55 -1.83 8.84
CA ASP A 174 9.34 -2.73 9.67
C ASP A 174 10.28 -3.55 8.79
N PRO A 175 11.62 -3.35 8.90
CA PRO A 175 12.57 -4.02 8.03
C PRO A 175 12.56 -5.55 8.17
N SER A 176 12.09 -6.09 9.29
CA SER A 176 12.00 -7.54 9.49
C SER A 176 11.11 -8.25 8.45
N LEU A 177 10.12 -7.53 7.88
CA LEU A 177 9.28 -8.08 6.83
C LEU A 177 10.04 -8.24 5.51
N ALA A 178 10.99 -7.36 5.23
CA ALA A 178 11.80 -7.40 4.01
C ALA A 178 12.98 -8.39 4.10
N GLU A 179 13.43 -8.73 5.31
CA GLU A 179 14.51 -9.72 5.51
C GLU A 179 14.21 -11.11 4.92
N THR A 180 12.93 -11.41 4.70
CA THR A 180 12.48 -12.70 4.12
C THR A 180 12.41 -12.70 2.59
N MET A 181 12.78 -11.59 1.94
CA MET A 181 12.73 -11.48 0.48
C MET A 181 13.77 -12.40 -0.18
N PRO A 182 13.39 -13.17 -1.24
CA PRO A 182 14.35 -13.88 -2.06
C PRO A 182 15.31 -12.91 -2.78
N GLU A 183 16.59 -13.28 -2.94
CA GLU A 183 17.61 -12.45 -3.58
C GLU A 183 17.18 -11.88 -4.95
N LYS A 184 16.54 -12.70 -5.79
CA LYS A 184 16.03 -12.26 -7.07
C LYS A 184 15.00 -11.13 -6.94
N LEU A 185 14.14 -11.20 -5.91
CA LEU A 185 13.15 -10.16 -5.65
C LEU A 185 13.83 -8.88 -5.13
N VAL A 186 14.81 -9.01 -4.24
CA VAL A 186 15.63 -7.88 -3.75
C VAL A 186 16.28 -7.15 -4.91
N ALA A 187 16.91 -7.88 -5.84
CA ALA A 187 17.53 -7.28 -7.02
C ALA A 187 16.53 -6.52 -7.90
N HIS A 188 15.36 -7.13 -8.20
CA HIS A 188 14.35 -6.50 -9.03
C HIS A 188 13.75 -5.26 -8.38
N THR A 189 13.34 -5.36 -7.11
CA THR A 189 12.70 -4.24 -6.42
C THR A 189 13.70 -3.14 -6.04
N GLY A 190 14.95 -3.49 -5.80
CA GLY A 190 16.03 -2.51 -5.59
C GLY A 190 16.32 -1.71 -6.86
N MET A 191 16.35 -2.35 -8.04
CA MET A 191 16.47 -1.66 -9.32
C MET A 191 15.24 -0.81 -9.65
N ASP A 192 14.03 -1.28 -9.26
CA ASP A 192 12.80 -0.51 -9.36
C ASP A 192 12.88 0.78 -8.52
N ALA A 193 13.33 0.66 -7.26
CA ALA A 193 13.56 1.82 -6.39
C ALA A 193 14.56 2.82 -6.98
N LEU A 194 15.66 2.34 -7.59
CA LEU A 194 16.65 3.19 -8.24
C LEU A 194 16.04 3.92 -9.42
N THR A 195 15.26 3.21 -10.26
CA THR A 195 14.58 3.79 -11.42
C THR A 195 13.62 4.89 -10.99
N HIS A 196 12.76 4.61 -10.00
CA HIS A 196 11.83 5.60 -9.45
C HIS A 196 12.56 6.84 -8.90
N ALA A 197 13.70 6.66 -8.22
CA ALA A 197 14.46 7.78 -7.70
C ALA A 197 15.07 8.65 -8.81
N ILE A 198 15.60 8.03 -9.87
CA ILE A 198 16.12 8.75 -11.04
C ILE A 198 14.99 9.49 -11.77
N GLU A 199 13.86 8.82 -12.00
CA GLU A 199 12.68 9.42 -12.63
C GLU A 199 12.14 10.59 -11.80
N ALA A 200 12.04 10.46 -10.48
CA ALA A 200 11.61 11.53 -9.60
C ALA A 200 12.52 12.76 -9.70
N TYR A 201 13.84 12.55 -9.76
CA TYR A 201 14.81 13.63 -9.88
C TYR A 201 14.78 14.33 -11.24
N THR A 202 14.45 13.60 -12.31
CA THR A 202 14.38 14.13 -13.69
C THR A 202 12.99 14.56 -14.12
N ALA A 203 11.95 14.29 -13.31
CA ALA A 203 10.57 14.60 -13.63
C ALA A 203 10.31 16.12 -13.77
N SER A 204 9.36 16.49 -14.62
CA SER A 204 8.93 17.88 -14.78
C SER A 204 8.27 18.46 -13.54
N LEU A 205 7.71 17.60 -12.67
CA LEU A 205 7.06 17.97 -11.39
C LEU A 205 8.02 17.91 -10.19
N ARG A 206 9.31 17.75 -10.41
CA ARG A 206 10.33 17.78 -9.34
C ARG A 206 10.26 19.05 -8.51
N SER A 207 10.70 18.97 -7.28
CA SER A 207 10.66 20.09 -6.35
C SER A 207 11.76 20.01 -5.30
N ASN A 208 11.97 21.11 -4.55
CA ASN A 208 12.90 21.13 -3.40
C ASN A 208 12.52 20.12 -2.30
N PHE A 209 11.29 19.59 -2.30
CA PHE A 209 10.86 18.55 -1.37
C PHE A 209 11.19 17.15 -1.89
N THR A 210 11.12 16.92 -3.21
CA THR A 210 11.32 15.60 -3.82
C THR A 210 12.79 15.33 -4.15
N ASP A 211 13.53 16.34 -4.59
CA ASP A 211 14.92 16.19 -5.05
C ASP A 211 15.86 15.61 -3.97
N PRO A 212 15.84 16.08 -2.70
CA PRO A 212 16.69 15.52 -1.65
C PRO A 212 16.37 14.05 -1.35
N LEU A 213 15.08 13.67 -1.39
CA LEU A 213 14.64 12.31 -1.16
C LEU A 213 15.09 11.39 -2.31
N ALA A 214 14.95 11.83 -3.55
CA ALA A 214 15.39 11.10 -4.74
C ALA A 214 16.91 10.87 -4.73
N LEU A 215 17.70 11.92 -4.47
CA LEU A 215 19.16 11.80 -4.38
C LEU A 215 19.60 10.87 -3.26
N LYS A 216 18.94 10.95 -2.08
CA LYS A 216 19.25 10.06 -0.97
C LYS A 216 18.89 8.61 -1.28
N ALA A 217 17.78 8.36 -1.97
CA ALA A 217 17.41 7.02 -2.40
C ALA A 217 18.44 6.44 -3.38
N ILE A 218 18.91 7.21 -4.38
CA ILE A 218 19.98 6.79 -5.32
C ILE A 218 21.24 6.41 -4.55
N GLU A 219 21.68 7.26 -3.60
CA GLU A 219 22.87 7.00 -2.77
C GLU A 219 22.71 5.69 -2.01
N MET A 220 21.57 5.50 -1.31
CA MET A 220 21.31 4.33 -0.47
C MET A 220 21.25 3.04 -1.30
N VAL A 221 20.55 3.05 -2.44
CA VAL A 221 20.49 1.89 -3.33
C VAL A 221 21.88 1.51 -3.84
N ASN A 222 22.67 2.52 -4.28
CA ASN A 222 24.05 2.28 -4.73
C ASN A 222 24.95 1.70 -3.64
N MET A 223 24.75 2.10 -2.39
CA MET A 223 25.57 1.61 -1.26
C MET A 223 25.19 0.20 -0.82
N HIS A 224 23.93 -0.20 -0.93
CA HIS A 224 23.41 -1.39 -0.22
C HIS A 224 22.86 -2.50 -1.14
N LEU A 225 22.53 -2.21 -2.40
CA LEU A 225 21.91 -3.22 -3.26
C LEU A 225 22.90 -4.29 -3.74
N VAL A 226 24.18 -3.95 -3.88
CA VAL A 226 25.23 -4.83 -4.44
C VAL A 226 26.10 -5.47 -3.36
N ASN A 227 25.96 -5.06 -2.09
CA ASN A 227 26.81 -5.51 -0.99
C ASN A 227 26.03 -6.47 -0.08
#